data_d3bb12b5273fd1280ebae0e0975774e2
#
_entry.id   d3bb12b5273fd1280ebae0e0975774e2
#
_cell.length_a   1.000
_cell.length_b   1.000
_cell.length_c   1.000
_cell.angle_alpha   90.00
_cell.angle_beta   90.00
_cell.angle_gamma   90.00
#
_symmetry.space_group_name_H-M   'P 1'
#
loop_
_entity.id
_entity.type
_entity.pdbx_description
1 polymer ?
#
loop_
_entity_poly.entity_id
_entity_poly.type
_entity_poly.pdbx_seq_one_letter_code
_entity_poly.pdbx_strand_id
1 'polypeptide(L)'
;MAGEILHDLEFVEPVKAPAGSMRSKLVVPVSIVLLAIAVGVAFIAVTARERRIVTNAPAVSAPLFLDLPAIAVNLSTADQRPRTLKLSLSLEAADPAAAAAVQAALPYLLDSFQTYLRELRAAELEGLAGMFRLREELMKRANLAIAPARVRAVLVRDILLQ
;
A
#
# COMPACT_ATOMS: atom_id res chain seq x y z
N MET A 1 -89.83 57.11 -44.56
CA MET A 1 -89.03 58.23 -45.15
C MET A 1 -87.75 58.28 -44.42
N ALA A 2 -86.77 58.12 -45.23
CA ALA A 2 -85.40 58.62 -45.04
C ALA A 2 -84.67 58.09 -43.80
N GLY A 3 -83.68 57.48 -43.87
CA GLY A 3 -82.46 57.56 -44.70
C GLY A 3 -81.32 57.65 -43.72
N GLU A 4 -80.49 56.69 -43.78
CA GLU A 4 -79.13 56.84 -44.24
C GLU A 4 -78.31 57.84 -43.37
N ILE A 5 -77.44 57.38 -42.63
CA ILE A 5 -76.02 57.42 -42.86
C ILE A 5 -75.28 56.58 -41.83
N LEU A 6 -74.85 55.50 -42.29
CA LEU A 6 -73.80 54.76 -41.66
C LEU A 6 -72.51 55.13 -42.33
N HIS A 7 -71.54 55.56 -41.68
CA HIS A 7 -70.21 55.36 -42.19
C HIS A 7 -69.15 55.37 -41.08
N ASP A 8 -68.35 54.34 -41.16
CA ASP A 8 -66.98 54.23 -40.67
C ASP A 8 -66.68 54.25 -39.18
N LEU A 9 -66.80 53.06 -38.63
CA LEU A 9 -65.94 52.70 -37.49
C LEU A 9 -64.76 51.94 -38.08
N GLU A 10 -63.73 52.64 -38.33
CA GLU A 10 -62.44 52.17 -38.69
C GLU A 10 -61.93 51.24 -37.53
N PHE A 11 -61.83 49.98 -37.87
CA PHE A 11 -61.26 48.94 -36.97
C PHE A 11 -59.77 49.18 -36.85
N VAL A 12 -59.38 49.83 -35.79
CA VAL A 12 -57.95 49.95 -35.40
C VAL A 12 -57.46 48.61 -34.92
N GLU A 13 -56.70 47.93 -35.74
CA GLU A 13 -55.95 46.75 -35.35
C GLU A 13 -54.98 47.08 -34.19
N PRO A 14 -54.92 46.28 -33.16
CA PRO A 14 -53.92 46.45 -32.13
C PRO A 14 -52.53 46.11 -32.68
N VAL A 15 -51.66 47.09 -32.67
CA VAL A 15 -50.26 46.98 -33.00
C VAL A 15 -49.64 45.92 -32.06
N LYS A 16 -49.30 44.80 -32.66
CA LYS A 16 -48.58 43.68 -31.97
C LYS A 16 -47.18 44.16 -31.68
N ALA A 17 -46.94 44.51 -30.43
CA ALA A 17 -45.59 44.81 -29.93
C ALA A 17 -44.68 43.60 -30.16
N PRO A 18 -43.48 43.77 -30.72
CA PRO A 18 -42.50 42.68 -30.79
C PRO A 18 -42.00 42.39 -29.40
N ALA A 19 -42.42 41.24 -28.85
CA ALA A 19 -41.80 40.65 -27.67
C ALA A 19 -40.35 40.28 -28.04
N GLY A 20 -39.49 41.28 -27.93
CA GLY A 20 -38.05 41.06 -28.05
C GLY A 20 -37.57 40.11 -26.97
N SER A 21 -37.32 38.87 -27.37
CA SER A 21 -36.72 37.86 -26.51
C SER A 21 -35.26 38.20 -26.24
N MET A 22 -35.06 39.22 -25.43
CA MET A 22 -33.73 39.70 -25.00
C MET A 22 -33.13 38.73 -23.96
N ARG A 23 -33.94 37.78 -23.46
CA ARG A 23 -33.52 36.78 -22.47
C ARG A 23 -32.81 35.57 -23.05
N SER A 24 -33.02 35.25 -24.35
CA SER A 24 -32.39 34.09 -24.98
C SER A 24 -30.93 34.31 -25.36
N LYS A 25 -30.52 35.55 -25.58
CA LYS A 25 -29.13 35.87 -25.98
C LYS A 25 -28.12 35.81 -24.84
N LEU A 26 -28.58 35.87 -23.57
CA LEU A 26 -27.72 35.83 -22.41
C LEU A 26 -27.61 34.42 -21.81
N VAL A 27 -28.58 33.56 -22.06
CA VAL A 27 -28.62 32.18 -21.51
C VAL A 27 -27.59 31.27 -22.18
N VAL A 28 -27.36 31.44 -23.50
CA VAL A 28 -26.42 30.61 -24.26
C VAL A 28 -24.97 30.80 -23.79
N PRO A 29 -24.43 32.03 -23.61
CA PRO A 29 -23.06 32.19 -23.13
C PRO A 29 -22.89 31.73 -21.66
N VAL A 30 -23.92 31.91 -20.83
CA VAL A 30 -23.86 31.43 -19.43
C VAL A 30 -23.81 29.91 -19.35
N SER A 31 -24.57 29.21 -20.20
CA SER A 31 -24.55 27.73 -20.24
C SER A 31 -23.18 27.19 -20.68
N ILE A 32 -22.55 27.85 -21.67
CA ILE A 32 -21.22 27.45 -22.16
C ILE A 32 -20.15 27.62 -21.04
N VAL A 33 -20.22 28.74 -20.32
CA VAL A 33 -19.29 29.01 -19.20
C VAL A 33 -19.48 27.99 -18.07
N LEU A 34 -20.73 27.67 -17.70
CA LEU A 34 -21.01 26.66 -16.68
C LEU A 34 -20.52 25.27 -17.11
N LEU A 35 -20.71 24.91 -18.37
CA LEU A 35 -20.21 23.63 -18.90
C LEU A 35 -18.68 23.57 -18.88
N ALA A 36 -18.01 24.66 -19.27
CA ALA A 36 -16.54 24.73 -19.21
C ALA A 36 -16.00 24.60 -17.77
N ILE A 37 -16.66 25.23 -16.80
CA ILE A 37 -16.30 25.09 -15.38
C ILE A 37 -16.52 23.65 -14.89
N ALA A 38 -17.64 23.03 -15.26
CA ALA A 38 -17.92 21.64 -14.88
C ALA A 38 -16.89 20.66 -15.44
N VAL A 39 -16.49 20.82 -16.70
CA VAL A 39 -15.44 20.02 -17.34
C VAL A 39 -14.09 20.25 -16.67
N GLY A 40 -13.76 21.52 -16.36
CA GLY A 40 -12.52 21.87 -15.66
C GLY A 40 -12.44 21.24 -14.27
N VAL A 41 -13.52 21.30 -13.48
CA VAL A 41 -13.59 20.68 -12.15
C VAL A 41 -13.50 19.16 -12.25
N ALA A 42 -14.18 18.54 -13.22
CA ALA A 42 -14.09 17.10 -13.45
C ALA A 42 -12.66 16.67 -13.84
N PHE A 43 -12.00 17.45 -14.69
CA PHE A 43 -10.61 17.19 -15.08
C PHE A 43 -9.66 17.29 -13.90
N ILE A 44 -9.80 18.33 -13.04
CA ILE A 44 -9.01 18.48 -11.81
C ILE A 44 -9.29 17.33 -10.85
N ALA A 45 -10.54 16.88 -10.71
CA ALA A 45 -10.89 15.78 -9.83
C ALA A 45 -10.29 14.44 -10.29
N VAL A 46 -10.26 14.21 -11.62
CA VAL A 46 -9.64 13.00 -12.19
C VAL A 46 -8.12 13.01 -11.98
N THR A 47 -7.46 14.12 -12.29
CA THR A 47 -6.01 14.24 -12.10
C THR A 47 -5.59 14.20 -10.63
N ALA A 48 -6.41 14.73 -9.72
CA ALA A 48 -6.19 14.63 -8.27
C ALA A 48 -6.37 13.18 -7.77
N ARG A 49 -7.28 12.41 -8.38
CA ARG A 49 -7.47 11.00 -8.06
C ARG A 49 -6.26 10.15 -8.49
N GLU A 50 -5.74 10.38 -9.68
CA GLU A 50 -4.52 9.70 -10.16
C GLU A 50 -3.31 10.01 -9.28
N ARG A 51 -3.14 11.25 -8.86
CA ARG A 51 -2.08 11.63 -7.91
C ARG A 51 -2.21 10.94 -6.55
N ARG A 52 -3.44 10.74 -6.05
CA ARG A 52 -3.67 10.01 -4.79
C ARG A 52 -3.35 8.51 -4.89
N ILE A 53 -3.58 7.91 -6.06
CA ILE A 53 -3.24 6.50 -6.30
C ILE A 53 -1.72 6.31 -6.31
N VAL A 54 -0.98 7.23 -6.91
CA VAL A 54 0.50 7.18 -6.93
C VAL A 54 1.11 7.46 -5.55
N THR A 55 0.47 8.31 -4.73
CA THR A 55 0.96 8.62 -3.37
C THR A 55 0.63 7.51 -2.37
N ASN A 56 -0.36 6.66 -2.65
CA ASN A 56 -0.71 5.47 -1.86
C ASN A 56 -0.08 4.17 -2.40
N ALA A 57 0.74 4.21 -3.44
CA ALA A 57 1.66 3.10 -3.67
C ALA A 57 2.47 2.95 -2.37
N PRO A 58 2.48 1.76 -1.73
CA PRO A 58 3.32 1.57 -0.56
C PRO A 58 4.72 2.03 -0.97
N ALA A 59 5.20 3.09 -0.35
CA ALA A 59 6.57 3.49 -0.51
C ALA A 59 7.37 2.20 -0.30
N VAL A 60 8.07 1.74 -1.33
CA VAL A 60 9.00 0.63 -1.19
C VAL A 60 10.08 1.20 -0.28
N SER A 61 9.80 1.15 1.02
CA SER A 61 10.75 1.54 2.05
C SER A 61 11.97 0.69 1.79
N ALA A 62 13.13 1.33 1.74
CA ALA A 62 14.38 0.60 1.59
C ALA A 62 14.37 -0.57 2.60
N PRO A 63 14.76 -1.77 2.19
CA PRO A 63 14.72 -2.93 3.07
C PRO A 63 15.55 -2.63 4.32
N LEU A 64 14.94 -2.79 5.48
CA LEU A 64 15.56 -2.51 6.76
C LEU A 64 16.12 -3.81 7.32
N PHE A 65 17.42 -3.99 7.21
CA PHE A 65 18.11 -5.17 7.71
C PHE A 65 18.65 -4.94 9.12
N LEU A 66 18.41 -5.92 9.99
CA LEU A 66 18.96 -5.97 11.33
C LEU A 66 19.87 -7.19 11.44
N ASP A 67 21.15 -6.93 11.69
CA ASP A 67 22.11 -7.99 11.94
C ASP A 67 21.96 -8.51 13.38
N LEU A 68 21.86 -9.82 13.52
CA LEU A 68 21.84 -10.47 14.84
C LEU A 68 23.25 -10.85 15.27
N PRO A 69 23.50 -10.92 16.58
CA PRO A 69 24.72 -11.53 17.12
C PRO A 69 24.91 -12.95 16.58
N ALA A 70 26.15 -13.33 16.33
CA ALA A 70 26.46 -14.68 15.88
C ALA A 70 26.04 -15.71 16.93
N ILE A 71 25.34 -16.74 16.50
CA ILE A 71 24.84 -17.83 17.33
C ILE A 71 25.79 -19.02 17.17
N ALA A 72 26.30 -19.54 18.28
CA ALA A 72 27.08 -20.77 18.30
C ALA A 72 26.39 -21.80 19.18
N VAL A 73 26.07 -22.95 18.62
CA VAL A 73 25.40 -24.05 19.33
C VAL A 73 26.01 -25.40 18.98
N ASN A 74 25.93 -26.34 19.91
CA ASN A 74 26.23 -27.73 19.60
C ASN A 74 24.96 -28.40 19.09
N LEU A 75 25.07 -29.03 17.92
CA LEU A 75 23.98 -29.76 17.29
C LEU A 75 23.71 -31.08 17.98
N SER A 76 22.49 -31.59 17.85
CA SER A 76 22.14 -32.93 18.27
C SER A 76 22.88 -33.96 17.40
N THR A 77 23.68 -34.82 17.98
CA THR A 77 24.45 -35.82 17.22
C THR A 77 24.06 -37.23 17.66
N ALA A 78 23.75 -38.07 16.66
CA ALA A 78 23.55 -39.51 16.92
C ALA A 78 24.91 -40.25 17.19
N ASP A 79 26.02 -39.66 16.72
CA ASP A 79 27.32 -40.33 16.63
C ASP A 79 28.30 -39.96 17.75
N GLN A 80 27.82 -39.35 18.84
CA GLN A 80 28.61 -38.88 19.99
C GLN A 80 29.79 -37.93 19.65
N ARG A 81 29.89 -37.46 18.42
CA ARG A 81 30.87 -36.44 18.06
C ARG A 81 30.19 -35.09 18.07
N PRO A 82 30.47 -34.20 19.02
CA PRO A 82 29.87 -32.91 19.09
C PRO A 82 30.22 -32.10 17.82
N ARG A 83 29.21 -31.62 17.11
CA ARG A 83 29.41 -30.68 15.99
C ARG A 83 28.88 -29.33 16.40
N THR A 84 29.71 -28.32 16.28
CA THR A 84 29.35 -26.94 16.58
C THR A 84 28.90 -26.23 15.33
N LEU A 85 27.67 -25.70 15.37
CA LEU A 85 27.14 -24.82 14.34
C LEU A 85 27.37 -23.38 14.77
N LYS A 86 28.04 -22.60 13.94
CA LYS A 86 28.12 -21.15 14.03
C LYS A 86 27.32 -20.51 12.92
N LEU A 87 26.37 -19.64 13.28
CA LEU A 87 25.39 -19.07 12.36
C LEU A 87 25.33 -17.57 12.54
N SER A 88 25.44 -16.82 11.42
CA SER A 88 25.24 -15.38 11.36
C SER A 88 24.00 -15.06 10.53
N LEU A 89 23.07 -14.29 11.10
CA LEU A 89 21.76 -13.98 10.52
C LEU A 89 21.53 -12.49 10.43
N SER A 90 20.75 -12.10 9.42
CA SER A 90 20.11 -10.78 9.34
C SER A 90 18.61 -10.96 9.15
N LEU A 91 17.82 -10.12 9.80
CA LEU A 91 16.36 -10.08 9.64
C LEU A 91 15.98 -8.89 8.79
N GLU A 92 15.15 -9.10 7.78
CA GLU A 92 14.53 -8.02 7.01
C GLU A 92 13.22 -7.62 7.70
N ALA A 93 13.19 -6.44 8.33
CA ALA A 93 11.99 -5.90 8.94
C ALA A 93 11.02 -5.36 7.87
N ALA A 94 9.72 -5.56 8.10
CA ALA A 94 8.69 -5.07 7.19
C ALA A 94 8.61 -3.53 7.16
N ASP A 95 8.86 -2.92 8.31
CA ASP A 95 8.79 -1.48 8.56
C ASP A 95 9.65 -1.10 9.78
N PRO A 96 9.83 0.19 10.09
CA PRO A 96 10.59 0.65 11.26
C PRO A 96 10.01 0.18 12.59
N ALA A 97 8.70 -0.02 12.70
CA ALA A 97 8.07 -0.53 13.93
C ALA A 97 8.45 -1.99 14.17
N ALA A 98 8.48 -2.80 13.10
CA ALA A 98 8.97 -4.17 13.17
C ALA A 98 10.46 -4.24 13.56
N ALA A 99 11.28 -3.32 13.07
CA ALA A 99 12.69 -3.23 13.47
C ALA A 99 12.84 -2.93 14.95
N ALA A 100 12.08 -1.98 15.48
CA ALA A 100 12.07 -1.68 16.91
C ALA A 100 11.58 -2.87 17.75
N ALA A 101 10.55 -3.59 17.28
CA ALA A 101 10.04 -4.80 17.93
C ALA A 101 11.08 -5.93 17.98
N VAL A 102 11.83 -6.14 16.87
CA VAL A 102 12.94 -7.10 16.83
C VAL A 102 14.01 -6.74 17.86
N GLN A 103 14.40 -5.47 17.95
CA GLN A 103 15.40 -5.04 18.93
C GLN A 103 14.93 -5.23 20.37
N ALA A 104 13.67 -4.90 20.66
CA ALA A 104 13.08 -5.10 21.99
C ALA A 104 12.98 -6.59 22.39
N ALA A 105 12.67 -7.45 21.42
CA ALA A 105 12.53 -8.90 21.63
C ALA A 105 13.85 -9.69 21.42
N LEU A 106 14.96 -9.00 21.14
CA LEU A 106 16.23 -9.65 20.75
C LEU A 106 16.69 -10.78 21.68
N PRO A 107 16.68 -10.64 23.01
CA PRO A 107 17.09 -11.74 23.90
C PRO A 107 16.21 -12.97 23.74
N TYR A 108 14.90 -12.79 23.64
CA TYR A 108 13.93 -13.87 23.47
C TYR A 108 14.08 -14.54 22.09
N LEU A 109 14.33 -13.75 21.05
CA LEU A 109 14.61 -14.24 19.70
C LEU A 109 15.84 -15.15 19.69
N LEU A 110 16.94 -14.70 20.28
CA LEU A 110 18.19 -15.45 20.34
C LEU A 110 18.02 -16.76 21.11
N ASP A 111 17.33 -16.74 22.23
CA ASP A 111 17.03 -17.95 23.03
C ASP A 111 16.19 -18.95 22.23
N SER A 112 15.11 -18.48 21.59
CA SER A 112 14.25 -19.31 20.75
C SER A 112 15.00 -19.93 19.57
N PHE A 113 15.90 -19.17 18.93
CA PHE A 113 16.73 -19.67 17.83
C PHE A 113 17.75 -20.69 18.33
N GLN A 114 18.44 -20.42 19.45
CA GLN A 114 19.41 -21.35 20.03
C GLN A 114 18.74 -22.66 20.42
N THR A 115 17.57 -22.62 21.04
CA THR A 115 16.81 -23.80 21.40
C THR A 115 16.50 -24.66 20.20
N TYR A 116 15.97 -24.07 19.15
CA TYR A 116 15.67 -24.78 17.91
C TYR A 116 16.93 -25.37 17.25
N LEU A 117 17.98 -24.56 17.14
CA LEU A 117 19.23 -25.00 16.51
C LEU A 117 19.90 -26.18 17.22
N ARG A 118 19.77 -26.27 18.55
CA ARG A 118 20.30 -27.43 19.34
C ARG A 118 19.56 -28.72 19.05
N GLU A 119 18.30 -28.66 18.63
CA GLU A 119 17.50 -29.85 18.32
C GLU A 119 17.86 -30.41 16.92
N LEU A 120 18.44 -29.57 16.04
CA LEU A 120 18.76 -29.94 14.67
C LEU A 120 19.95 -30.94 14.62
N ARG A 121 19.88 -31.83 13.64
CA ARG A 121 20.98 -32.70 13.26
C ARG A 121 21.76 -32.11 12.09
N ALA A 122 23.04 -32.36 12.01
CA ALA A 122 23.88 -31.87 10.90
C ALA A 122 23.33 -32.24 9.53
N ALA A 123 22.81 -33.45 9.36
CA ALA A 123 22.22 -33.94 8.12
C ALA A 123 20.97 -33.12 7.70
N GLU A 124 20.24 -32.49 8.62
CA GLU A 124 19.07 -31.66 8.33
C GLU A 124 19.43 -30.31 7.74
N LEU A 125 20.68 -29.89 7.92
CA LEU A 125 21.22 -28.64 7.36
C LEU A 125 21.87 -28.83 5.99
N GLU A 126 21.99 -30.08 5.52
CA GLU A 126 22.62 -30.38 4.26
C GLU A 126 21.72 -30.05 3.06
N GLY A 127 22.32 -29.45 2.03
CA GLY A 127 21.68 -29.12 0.77
C GLY A 127 20.70 -27.94 0.84
N LEU A 128 20.11 -27.61 -0.31
CA LEU A 128 19.21 -26.46 -0.46
C LEU A 128 17.92 -26.62 0.36
N ALA A 129 17.39 -27.84 0.43
CA ALA A 129 16.14 -28.12 1.15
C ALA A 129 16.29 -27.91 2.66
N GLY A 130 17.43 -28.30 3.24
CA GLY A 130 17.73 -28.06 4.66
C GLY A 130 17.85 -26.59 4.97
N MET A 131 18.54 -25.83 4.14
CA MET A 131 18.68 -24.37 4.27
C MET A 131 17.36 -23.63 4.13
N PHE A 132 16.48 -24.09 3.25
CA PHE A 132 15.16 -23.51 3.08
C PHE A 132 14.31 -23.72 4.34
N ARG A 133 14.24 -24.94 4.85
CA ARG A 133 13.51 -25.28 6.10
C ARG A 133 14.03 -24.49 7.30
N LEU A 134 15.36 -24.37 7.44
CA LEU A 134 15.99 -23.57 8.47
C LEU A 134 15.49 -22.11 8.44
N ARG A 135 15.51 -21.46 7.26
CA ARG A 135 15.05 -20.09 7.10
C ARG A 135 13.57 -19.93 7.43
N GLU A 136 12.73 -20.84 6.96
CA GLU A 136 11.28 -20.81 7.23
C GLU A 136 10.99 -20.93 8.72
N GLU A 137 11.63 -21.86 9.41
CA GLU A 137 11.40 -22.06 10.85
C GLU A 137 11.92 -20.89 11.67
N LEU A 138 13.09 -20.34 11.34
CA LEU A 138 13.60 -19.13 12.00
C LEU A 138 12.68 -17.92 11.76
N MET A 139 12.17 -17.75 10.54
CA MET A 139 11.22 -16.69 10.22
C MET A 139 9.91 -16.83 11.00
N LYS A 140 9.38 -18.04 11.11
CA LYS A 140 8.18 -18.34 11.89
C LYS A 140 8.38 -17.99 13.37
N ARG A 141 9.51 -18.40 13.97
CA ARG A 141 9.86 -18.08 15.35
C ARG A 141 10.05 -16.59 15.56
N ALA A 142 10.71 -15.90 14.64
CA ALA A 142 10.85 -14.45 14.68
C ALA A 142 9.49 -13.74 14.68
N ASN A 143 8.59 -14.12 13.77
CA ASN A 143 7.27 -13.53 13.67
C ASN A 143 6.38 -13.82 14.89
N LEU A 144 6.53 -14.98 15.53
CA LEU A 144 5.84 -15.28 16.79
C LEU A 144 6.33 -14.39 17.95
N ALA A 145 7.65 -14.14 18.00
CA ALA A 145 8.25 -13.34 19.07
C ALA A 145 7.88 -11.86 19.02
N ILE A 146 7.70 -11.31 17.82
CA ILE A 146 7.45 -9.87 17.61
C ILE A 146 6.00 -9.53 17.24
N ALA A 147 5.09 -10.50 17.27
CA ALA A 147 3.69 -10.27 16.90
C ALA A 147 3.10 -9.06 17.66
N PRO A 148 2.31 -8.18 17.02
CA PRO A 148 1.76 -8.27 15.67
C PRO A 148 2.68 -7.79 14.53
N ALA A 149 3.88 -7.24 14.84
CA ALA A 149 4.87 -6.85 13.85
C ALA A 149 5.39 -8.09 13.08
N ARG A 150 6.06 -7.84 11.94
CA ARG A 150 6.54 -8.95 11.09
C ARG A 150 7.90 -8.67 10.48
N VAL A 151 8.72 -9.72 10.36
CA VAL A 151 9.87 -9.77 9.47
C VAL A 151 9.44 -10.33 8.12
N ARG A 152 10.03 -9.84 7.04
CA ARG A 152 9.77 -10.28 5.67
C ARG A 152 10.63 -11.48 5.29
N ALA A 153 11.89 -11.48 5.75
CA ALA A 153 12.82 -12.54 5.43
C ALA A 153 13.87 -12.72 6.54
N VAL A 154 14.41 -13.92 6.59
CA VAL A 154 15.61 -14.28 7.37
C VAL A 154 16.71 -14.57 6.37
N LEU A 155 17.82 -13.82 6.46
CA LEU A 155 18.98 -14.00 5.62
C LEU A 155 20.08 -14.69 6.42
N VAL A 156 20.55 -15.81 5.90
CA VAL A 156 21.73 -16.50 6.42
C VAL A 156 22.95 -15.87 5.77
N ARG A 157 23.78 -15.20 6.56
CA ARG A 157 25.00 -14.53 6.08
C ARG A 157 26.19 -15.46 6.05
N ASP A 158 26.29 -16.26 7.11
CA ASP A 158 27.38 -17.22 7.25
C ASP A 158 26.91 -18.45 8.04
N ILE A 159 27.39 -19.62 7.64
CA ILE A 159 27.13 -20.90 8.29
C ILE A 159 28.42 -21.72 8.31
N LEU A 160 28.90 -22.05 9.50
CA LEU A 160 30.07 -22.87 9.72
C LEU A 160 29.68 -24.07 10.56
N LEU A 161 29.99 -25.26 10.09
CA LEU A 161 29.83 -26.52 10.81
C LEU A 161 31.22 -27.09 11.11
N GLN A 162 31.54 -27.22 12.38
CA GLN A 162 32.84 -27.72 12.88
C GLN A 162 32.66 -28.98 13.73
#